data_6d7bcd752349d7bee78f06f8ff8504f2
#
_entry.id   6d7bcd752349d7bee78f06f8ff8504f2
#
_cell.length_a   1.000
_cell.length_b   1.000
_cell.length_c   1.000
_cell.angle_alpha   90.00
_cell.angle_beta   90.00
_cell.angle_gamma   90.00
#
_symmetry.space_group_name_H-M   'P 1'
#
loop_
_entity.id
_entity.type
_entity.pdbx_description
1 polymer ?
#
loop_
_entity_poly.entity_id
_entity_poly.type
_entity_poly.pdbx_seq_one_letter_code
_entity_poly.pdbx_strand_id
1 'polypeptide(L)'
;MENQTIFKRYEYKYLLTADQKKDLQAYMETYMRLDTFGRNTICNLYFDTPDYLLIRRSIEGKVYKEKIRLRTYGRAQHDSEDFIELKKKYKKVVYKRRVRTEYADAVRYLCQGEDSIEHSQIRRELDYAMQMYQGIRPAVYLSYEREAFYGRDDHELRITFDQNILWRTTQLDLSAPVYGRPLLEKNQALMEIKVGQGGPGMSDMQPPQDAGTENGGNSETQNSSTTEDISTKGIKTGGDLLLKDGTFMIDSCDDSLHTNGNLSICGGTYTLSTGDDGMHADGADQVYAERLRSKRVTKESKDRIWKSPMEPSISQPAMTD
;
A
#
# COMPACT_ATOMS: atom_id res chain seq x y z
N MET A 1 -21.61 9.87 -17.74
CA MET A 1 -20.38 9.14 -17.37
C MET A 1 -20.78 8.17 -16.28
N GLU A 2 -20.75 6.87 -16.56
CA GLU A 2 -21.05 5.84 -15.56
C GLU A 2 -19.96 5.86 -14.49
N ASN A 3 -20.37 6.01 -13.24
CA ASN A 3 -19.48 5.93 -12.08
C ASN A 3 -19.02 4.47 -11.92
N GLN A 4 -17.83 4.17 -12.36
CA GLN A 4 -17.19 2.88 -12.15
C GLN A 4 -16.92 2.70 -10.65
N THR A 5 -17.73 1.87 -9.99
CA THR A 5 -17.75 1.69 -8.52
C THR A 5 -16.78 0.63 -8.01
N ILE A 6 -16.14 -0.14 -8.89
CA ILE A 6 -15.19 -1.19 -8.55
C ILE A 6 -13.88 -0.92 -9.29
N PHE A 7 -12.86 -0.48 -8.54
CA PHE A 7 -11.50 -0.30 -9.05
C PHE A 7 -10.61 -1.41 -8.49
N LYS A 8 -10.12 -2.29 -9.34
CA LYS A 8 -8.96 -3.11 -8.98
C LYS A 8 -7.72 -2.23 -9.20
N ARG A 9 -7.09 -1.83 -8.12
CA ARG A 9 -5.84 -1.06 -8.14
C ARG A 9 -4.82 -1.76 -7.27
N TYR A 10 -3.60 -1.80 -7.74
CA TYR A 10 -2.45 -2.22 -6.94
C TYR A 10 -1.91 -1.01 -6.18
N GLU A 11 -1.53 -1.23 -4.92
CA GLU A 11 -1.00 -0.20 -4.03
C GLU A 11 0.29 -0.71 -3.40
N TYR A 12 1.40 -0.05 -3.73
CA TYR A 12 2.73 -0.35 -3.19
C TYR A 12 3.17 0.77 -2.28
N LYS A 13 3.84 0.44 -1.17
CA LYS A 13 4.33 1.42 -0.20
C LYS A 13 5.81 1.24 0.06
N TYR A 14 6.55 2.36 0.05
CA TYR A 14 7.99 2.39 0.26
C TYR A 14 8.33 3.49 1.26
N LEU A 15 9.26 3.18 2.16
CA LEU A 15 9.85 4.18 3.04
C LEU A 15 11.12 4.70 2.38
N LEU A 16 11.18 6.00 2.15
CA LEU A 16 12.28 6.66 1.46
C LEU A 16 13.01 7.61 2.41
N THR A 17 14.33 7.74 2.23
CA THR A 17 15.10 8.85 2.76
C THR A 17 14.81 10.14 1.97
N ALA A 18 15.24 11.30 2.50
CA ALA A 18 15.09 12.57 1.80
C ALA A 18 15.82 12.58 0.44
N ASP A 19 17.02 12.00 0.39
CA ASP A 19 17.81 11.94 -0.84
C ASP A 19 17.14 11.03 -1.88
N GLN A 20 16.70 9.83 -1.48
CA GLN A 20 15.95 8.93 -2.36
C GLN A 20 14.68 9.58 -2.90
N LYS A 21 13.92 10.31 -2.05
CA LYS A 21 12.75 11.05 -2.50
C LYS A 21 13.13 12.11 -3.54
N LYS A 22 14.17 12.89 -3.27
CA LYS A 22 14.63 13.96 -4.17
C LYS A 22 15.04 13.43 -5.54
N ASP A 23 15.85 12.35 -5.55
CA ASP A 23 16.33 11.75 -6.79
C ASP A 23 15.17 11.17 -7.60
N LEU A 24 14.23 10.51 -6.92
CA LEU A 24 13.04 9.97 -7.56
C LEU A 24 12.13 11.08 -8.12
N GLN A 25 11.92 12.18 -7.39
CA GLN A 25 11.13 13.31 -7.86
C GLN A 25 11.76 13.96 -9.10
N ALA A 26 13.08 14.12 -9.14
CA ALA A 26 13.78 14.61 -10.32
C ALA A 26 13.56 13.70 -11.54
N TYR A 27 13.62 12.38 -11.36
CA TYR A 27 13.31 11.42 -12.43
C TYR A 27 11.84 11.50 -12.88
N MET A 28 10.92 11.68 -11.93
CA MET A 28 9.47 11.73 -12.18
C MET A 28 9.04 12.96 -12.97
N GLU A 29 9.78 14.07 -12.96
CA GLU A 29 9.40 15.32 -13.64
C GLU A 29 9.06 15.14 -15.13
N THR A 30 9.75 14.21 -15.81
CA THR A 30 9.50 13.89 -17.20
C THR A 30 8.17 13.17 -17.42
N TYR A 31 7.80 12.27 -16.52
CA TYR A 31 6.69 11.32 -16.71
C TYR A 31 5.44 11.67 -15.92
N MET A 32 5.57 12.49 -14.91
CA MET A 32 4.49 12.80 -13.97
C MET A 32 4.32 14.32 -13.80
N ARG A 33 3.15 14.70 -13.32
CA ARG A 33 2.84 16.07 -12.92
C ARG A 33 2.31 16.12 -11.51
N LEU A 34 2.67 17.17 -10.77
CA LEU A 34 2.13 17.46 -9.47
C LEU A 34 0.62 17.73 -9.57
N ASP A 35 -0.15 17.28 -8.60
CA ASP A 35 -1.56 17.61 -8.43
C ASP A 35 -1.74 19.13 -8.28
N THR A 36 -2.86 19.65 -8.78
CA THR A 36 -3.22 21.07 -8.70
C THR A 36 -3.28 21.60 -7.27
N PHE A 37 -3.49 20.73 -6.29
CA PHE A 37 -3.51 21.10 -4.86
C PHE A 37 -2.10 21.22 -4.24
N GLY A 38 -1.05 20.80 -4.94
CA GLY A 38 0.32 20.87 -4.45
C GLY A 38 0.54 20.04 -3.18
N ARG A 39 1.22 20.66 -2.19
CA ARG A 39 1.46 20.06 -0.88
C ARG A 39 0.35 20.41 0.09
N ASN A 40 -0.36 19.41 0.57
CA ASN A 40 -1.49 19.58 1.48
C ASN A 40 -1.28 18.84 2.79
N THR A 41 -1.70 19.47 3.89
CA THR A 41 -1.85 18.77 5.17
C THR A 41 -3.17 18.01 5.17
N ILE A 42 -3.10 16.71 5.44
CA ILE A 42 -4.27 15.85 5.58
C ILE A 42 -4.36 15.41 7.04
N CYS A 43 -5.51 15.66 7.66
CA CYS A 43 -5.81 15.24 9.01
C CYS A 43 -6.90 14.17 8.99
N ASN A 44 -6.72 13.14 9.81
CA ASN A 44 -7.65 12.02 9.89
C ASN A 44 -7.93 11.70 11.35
N LEU A 45 -9.18 11.41 11.64
CA LEU A 45 -9.62 10.87 12.91
C LEU A 45 -10.15 9.45 12.64
N TYR A 46 -9.43 8.43 13.11
CA TYR A 46 -9.84 7.05 12.98
C TYR A 46 -10.74 6.64 14.14
N PHE A 47 -11.77 5.88 13.82
CA PHE A 47 -12.73 5.35 14.77
C PHE A 47 -12.48 3.86 14.99
N ASP A 48 -12.62 3.42 16.23
CA ASP A 48 -12.50 2.02 16.62
C ASP A 48 -13.33 1.73 17.86
N THR A 49 -13.54 0.45 18.17
CA THR A 49 -14.16 0.01 19.41
C THR A 49 -13.25 0.25 20.62
N PRO A 50 -13.77 0.26 21.85
CA PRO A 50 -12.95 0.44 23.06
C PRO A 50 -11.79 -0.54 23.20
N ASP A 51 -11.91 -1.73 22.61
CA ASP A 51 -10.91 -2.79 22.60
C ASP A 51 -10.08 -2.85 21.30
N TYR A 52 -10.19 -1.83 20.44
CA TYR A 52 -9.45 -1.71 19.18
C TYR A 52 -9.68 -2.85 18.18
N LEU A 53 -10.93 -3.34 18.06
CA LEU A 53 -11.29 -4.50 17.25
C LEU A 53 -10.96 -4.32 15.77
N LEU A 54 -11.22 -3.12 15.18
CA LEU A 54 -11.02 -2.89 13.75
C LEU A 54 -9.53 -2.93 13.39
N ILE A 55 -8.68 -2.27 14.20
CA ILE A 55 -7.24 -2.29 13.93
C ILE A 55 -6.63 -3.66 14.23
N ARG A 56 -7.06 -4.36 15.29
CA ARG A 56 -6.60 -5.73 15.58
C ARG A 56 -6.92 -6.68 14.41
N ARG A 57 -8.15 -6.66 13.89
CA ARG A 57 -8.53 -7.45 12.70
C ARG A 57 -7.69 -7.09 11.48
N SER A 58 -7.30 -5.81 11.35
CA SER A 58 -6.45 -5.36 10.25
C SER A 58 -5.01 -5.92 10.37
N ILE A 59 -4.45 -5.97 11.59
CA ILE A 59 -3.11 -6.50 11.88
C ILE A 59 -3.09 -8.03 11.77
N GLU A 60 -4.11 -8.70 12.31
CA GLU A 60 -4.22 -10.16 12.28
C GLU A 60 -4.45 -10.75 10.87
N GLY A 61 -4.53 -9.93 9.84
CA GLY A 61 -4.68 -10.41 8.48
C GLY A 61 -6.04 -11.03 8.15
N LYS A 62 -7.10 -10.77 8.96
CA LYS A 62 -8.44 -11.34 8.73
C LYS A 62 -8.94 -11.09 7.31
N VAL A 63 -9.73 -12.03 6.81
CA VAL A 63 -10.33 -12.00 5.45
C VAL A 63 -11.17 -10.75 5.23
N TYR A 64 -11.86 -10.30 6.29
CA TYR A 64 -12.69 -9.09 6.28
C TYR A 64 -12.12 -8.05 7.22
N LYS A 65 -11.92 -6.84 6.70
CA LYS A 65 -11.37 -5.69 7.42
C LYS A 65 -12.17 -4.44 7.11
N GLU A 66 -12.40 -3.61 8.12
CA GLU A 66 -13.02 -2.31 7.97
C GLU A 66 -12.19 -1.24 8.66
N LYS A 67 -12.28 -0.01 8.12
CA LYS A 67 -11.74 1.19 8.74
C LYS A 67 -12.73 2.33 8.52
N ILE A 68 -13.07 3.03 9.60
CA ILE A 68 -13.89 4.23 9.57
C ILE A 68 -13.01 5.40 9.96
N ARG A 69 -13.07 6.49 9.20
CA ARG A 69 -12.36 7.72 9.53
C ARG A 69 -13.10 8.95 9.06
N LEU A 70 -12.96 10.02 9.81
CA LEU A 70 -13.26 11.38 9.38
C LEU A 70 -11.96 12.00 8.85
N ARG A 71 -12.02 12.66 7.69
CA ARG A 71 -10.88 13.30 7.03
C ARG A 71 -11.16 14.73 6.68
N THR A 72 -10.19 15.60 6.97
CA THR A 72 -10.17 16.98 6.53
C THR A 72 -8.87 17.32 5.79
N TYR A 73 -8.91 18.35 4.96
CA TYR A 73 -7.74 18.95 4.32
C TYR A 73 -7.37 20.23 5.06
N GLY A 74 -6.28 20.19 5.81
CA GLY A 74 -5.93 21.20 6.78
C GLY A 74 -6.61 20.97 8.13
N ARG A 75 -6.63 22.02 8.95
CA ARG A 75 -7.33 22.05 10.24
C ARG A 75 -8.83 22.26 9.98
N ALA A 76 -9.68 21.42 10.55
CA ALA A 76 -11.11 21.55 10.40
C ALA A 76 -11.64 22.86 11.02
N GLN A 77 -12.61 23.47 10.34
CA GLN A 77 -13.44 24.56 10.85
C GLN A 77 -14.88 24.07 10.93
N HIS A 78 -15.73 24.79 11.62
CA HIS A 78 -17.11 24.36 11.87
C HIS A 78 -17.86 24.00 10.56
N ASP A 79 -17.64 24.80 9.52
CA ASP A 79 -18.27 24.72 8.20
C ASP A 79 -17.34 24.15 7.11
N SER A 80 -16.16 23.62 7.50
CA SER A 80 -15.26 23.02 6.52
C SER A 80 -15.87 21.77 5.90
N GLU A 81 -15.57 21.60 4.61
CA GLU A 81 -15.95 20.39 3.88
C GLU A 81 -15.06 19.23 4.30
N ASP A 82 -15.67 18.26 4.93
CA ASP A 82 -15.00 17.06 5.44
C ASP A 82 -15.58 15.77 4.85
N PHE A 83 -14.89 14.67 5.07
CA PHE A 83 -15.20 13.40 4.45
C PHE A 83 -15.26 12.27 5.48
N ILE A 84 -16.43 11.67 5.64
CA ILE A 84 -16.57 10.40 6.34
C ILE A 84 -16.20 9.30 5.35
N GLU A 85 -15.21 8.50 5.66
CA GLU A 85 -14.75 7.42 4.80
C GLU A 85 -14.87 6.06 5.49
N LEU A 86 -15.53 5.13 4.80
CA LEU A 86 -15.61 3.71 5.16
C LEU A 86 -14.82 2.91 4.12
N LYS A 87 -13.74 2.27 4.56
CA LYS A 87 -12.93 1.36 3.72
C LYS A 87 -13.16 -0.06 4.20
N LYS A 88 -13.72 -0.88 3.32
CA LYS A 88 -13.92 -2.31 3.54
C LYS A 88 -12.94 -3.08 2.67
N LYS A 89 -12.34 -4.13 3.20
CA LYS A 89 -11.56 -5.10 2.40
C LYS A 89 -12.12 -6.49 2.70
N TYR A 90 -12.56 -7.17 1.66
CA TYR A 90 -13.00 -8.56 1.72
C TYR A 90 -12.18 -9.40 0.77
N LYS A 91 -11.51 -10.40 1.27
CA LYS A 91 -10.49 -11.15 0.51
C LYS A 91 -9.44 -10.17 -0.05
N LYS A 92 -9.40 -9.98 -1.35
CA LYS A 92 -8.45 -9.06 -2.02
C LYS A 92 -9.13 -7.77 -2.50
N VAL A 93 -10.46 -7.70 -2.49
CA VAL A 93 -11.24 -6.57 -3.03
C VAL A 93 -11.39 -5.48 -1.98
N VAL A 94 -11.07 -4.25 -2.36
CA VAL A 94 -11.22 -3.06 -1.53
C VAL A 94 -12.40 -2.22 -2.01
N TYR A 95 -13.32 -1.96 -1.11
CA TYR A 95 -14.44 -1.04 -1.31
C TYR A 95 -14.19 0.22 -0.50
N LYS A 96 -14.20 1.37 -1.16
CA LYS A 96 -14.10 2.67 -0.50
C LYS A 96 -15.40 3.43 -0.69
N ARG A 97 -16.01 3.83 0.42
CA ARG A 97 -17.20 4.69 0.46
C ARG A 97 -16.81 6.02 1.08
N ARG A 98 -17.39 7.11 0.57
CA ARG A 98 -17.13 8.46 1.06
C ARG A 98 -18.42 9.26 1.07
N VAL A 99 -18.72 9.88 2.19
CA VAL A 99 -19.75 10.91 2.33
C VAL A 99 -19.04 12.24 2.53
N ARG A 100 -19.48 13.23 1.78
CA ARG A 100 -19.07 14.64 1.92
C ARG A 100 -20.05 15.32 2.84
N THR A 101 -19.58 16.07 3.82
CA THR A 101 -20.42 16.76 4.80
C THR A 101 -19.63 17.88 5.46
N GLU A 102 -20.31 18.79 6.18
CA GLU A 102 -19.63 19.75 7.05
C GLU A 102 -19.03 19.06 8.28
N TYR A 103 -17.94 19.63 8.81
CA TYR A 103 -17.27 19.07 9.99
C TYR A 103 -18.20 18.92 11.19
N ALA A 104 -19.00 19.93 11.47
CA ALA A 104 -19.95 19.91 12.58
C ALA A 104 -20.97 18.77 12.45
N ASP A 105 -21.48 18.55 11.24
CA ASP A 105 -22.43 17.48 10.96
C ASP A 105 -21.79 16.10 11.06
N ALA A 106 -20.55 15.96 10.56
CA ALA A 106 -19.79 14.74 10.71
C ALA A 106 -19.58 14.35 12.18
N VAL A 107 -19.26 15.33 13.05
CA VAL A 107 -19.06 15.11 14.48
C VAL A 107 -20.37 14.72 15.16
N ARG A 108 -21.46 15.43 14.86
CA ARG A 108 -22.80 15.09 15.41
C ARG A 108 -23.21 13.66 15.03
N TYR A 109 -23.02 13.30 13.78
CA TYR A 109 -23.35 11.96 13.30
C TYR A 109 -22.47 10.88 13.95
N LEU A 110 -21.13 11.00 13.84
CA LEU A 110 -20.20 9.95 14.26
C LEU A 110 -20.00 9.85 15.78
N CYS A 111 -20.13 10.97 16.52
CA CYS A 111 -19.81 11.01 17.94
C CYS A 111 -21.05 11.15 18.84
N GLN A 112 -22.15 11.72 18.34
CA GLN A 112 -23.37 11.98 19.11
C GLN A 112 -24.55 11.09 18.65
N GLY A 113 -24.40 10.42 17.49
CA GLY A 113 -25.45 9.56 16.94
C GLY A 113 -26.65 10.33 16.36
N GLU A 114 -26.46 11.61 16.03
CA GLU A 114 -27.51 12.44 15.47
C GLU A 114 -27.72 12.21 13.97
N ASP A 115 -28.94 12.47 13.52
CA ASP A 115 -29.31 12.42 12.10
C ASP A 115 -28.90 13.70 11.37
N SER A 116 -27.61 13.95 11.24
CA SER A 116 -27.04 15.22 10.76
C SER A 116 -26.43 15.15 9.36
N ILE A 117 -26.35 13.98 8.73
CA ILE A 117 -25.81 13.82 7.38
C ILE A 117 -26.89 13.31 6.41
N GLU A 118 -26.71 13.60 5.12
CA GLU A 118 -27.65 13.23 4.07
C GLU A 118 -27.95 11.73 4.03
N HIS A 119 -29.24 11.40 3.85
CA HIS A 119 -29.69 10.03 3.66
C HIS A 119 -29.25 9.47 2.31
N SER A 120 -28.38 8.48 2.33
CA SER A 120 -27.82 7.84 1.14
C SER A 120 -27.59 6.35 1.37
N GLN A 121 -27.28 5.62 0.30
CA GLN A 121 -26.85 4.23 0.43
C GLN A 121 -25.59 4.12 1.29
N ILE A 122 -24.62 5.02 1.09
CA ILE A 122 -23.35 5.00 1.83
C ILE A 122 -23.60 5.27 3.32
N ARG A 123 -24.55 6.16 3.66
CA ARG A 123 -24.95 6.37 5.03
C ARG A 123 -25.53 5.10 5.65
N ARG A 124 -26.42 4.37 4.98
CA ARG A 124 -26.94 3.08 5.48
C ARG A 124 -25.82 2.07 5.75
N GLU A 125 -24.78 2.06 4.91
CA GLU A 125 -23.59 1.23 5.14
C GLU A 125 -22.79 1.67 6.38
N LEU A 126 -22.71 2.98 6.63
CA LEU A 126 -22.11 3.54 7.84
C LEU A 126 -22.94 3.21 9.08
N ASP A 127 -24.27 3.44 9.03
CA ASP A 127 -25.19 3.11 10.12
C ASP A 127 -25.08 1.63 10.52
N TYR A 128 -25.03 0.75 9.52
CA TYR A 128 -24.82 -0.69 9.77
C TYR A 128 -23.47 -0.95 10.46
N ALA A 129 -22.39 -0.33 10.00
CA ALA A 129 -21.08 -0.50 10.61
C ALA A 129 -21.04 0.05 12.04
N MET A 130 -21.62 1.23 12.28
CA MET A 130 -21.73 1.83 13.62
C MET A 130 -22.54 0.94 14.59
N GLN A 131 -23.62 0.33 14.09
CA GLN A 131 -24.43 -0.61 14.88
C GLN A 131 -23.70 -1.93 15.14
N MET A 132 -22.99 -2.44 14.15
CA MET A 132 -22.22 -3.70 14.27
C MET A 132 -21.05 -3.57 15.25
N TYR A 133 -20.38 -2.43 15.25
CA TYR A 133 -19.25 -2.14 16.14
C TYR A 133 -19.69 -1.27 17.32
N GLN A 134 -20.42 -1.86 18.25
CA GLN A 134 -20.94 -1.14 19.41
C GLN A 134 -19.84 -0.41 20.19
N GLY A 135 -20.13 0.85 20.55
CA GLY A 135 -19.21 1.69 21.30
C GLY A 135 -18.05 2.24 20.45
N ILE A 136 -18.19 2.24 19.13
CA ILE A 136 -17.20 2.85 18.25
C ILE A 136 -17.06 4.34 18.59
N ARG A 137 -15.82 4.80 18.64
CA ARG A 137 -15.47 6.16 19.04
C ARG A 137 -14.17 6.62 18.41
N PRO A 138 -13.85 7.92 18.44
CA PRO A 138 -12.52 8.38 18.05
C PRO A 138 -11.43 7.62 18.83
N ALA A 139 -10.45 7.08 18.11
CA ALA A 139 -9.37 6.26 18.69
C ALA A 139 -7.99 6.84 18.41
N VAL A 140 -7.72 7.31 17.19
CA VAL A 140 -6.42 7.84 16.79
C VAL A 140 -6.60 9.02 15.84
N TYR A 141 -5.92 10.11 16.15
CA TYR A 141 -5.66 11.20 15.21
C TYR A 141 -4.38 10.91 14.44
N LEU A 142 -4.40 11.12 13.14
CA LEU A 142 -3.25 10.99 12.26
C LEU A 142 -3.23 12.14 11.25
N SER A 143 -2.12 12.87 11.18
CA SER A 143 -1.92 13.90 10.16
C SER A 143 -0.62 13.69 9.41
N TYR A 144 -0.56 14.16 8.17
CA TYR A 144 0.62 14.13 7.33
C TYR A 144 0.54 15.19 6.24
N GLU A 145 1.68 15.59 5.73
CA GLU A 145 1.79 16.44 4.55
C GLU A 145 1.97 15.57 3.33
N ARG A 146 1.08 15.73 2.35
CA ARG A 146 1.04 14.93 1.13
C ARG A 146 1.33 15.77 -0.10
N GLU A 147 2.22 15.27 -0.93
CA GLU A 147 2.40 15.64 -2.33
C GLU A 147 1.88 14.49 -3.21
N ALA A 148 1.05 14.80 -4.19
CA ALA A 148 0.47 13.81 -5.08
C ALA A 148 0.84 14.10 -6.55
N PHE A 149 1.24 13.06 -7.27
CA PHE A 149 1.64 13.13 -8.67
C PHE A 149 0.78 12.17 -9.49
N TYR A 150 0.46 12.58 -10.72
CA TYR A 150 -0.25 11.78 -11.72
C TYR A 150 0.64 11.56 -12.93
N GLY A 151 0.54 10.37 -13.52
CA GLY A 151 1.17 10.10 -14.81
C GLY A 151 0.67 11.06 -15.89
N ARG A 152 1.56 11.52 -16.77
CA ARG A 152 1.20 12.40 -17.90
C ARG A 152 0.39 11.68 -18.95
N ASP A 153 0.80 10.45 -19.25
CA ASP A 153 0.19 9.59 -20.28
C ASP A 153 -0.75 8.55 -19.66
N ASP A 154 -0.47 8.10 -18.43
CA ASP A 154 -1.32 7.17 -17.67
C ASP A 154 -1.94 7.88 -16.46
N HIS A 155 -3.19 8.31 -16.59
CA HIS A 155 -3.93 8.98 -15.52
C HIS A 155 -4.30 8.07 -14.34
N GLU A 156 -4.17 6.75 -14.48
CA GLU A 156 -4.39 5.80 -13.40
C GLU A 156 -3.15 5.61 -12.52
N LEU A 157 -1.96 5.89 -13.06
CA LEU A 157 -0.73 5.92 -12.28
C LEU A 157 -0.74 7.13 -11.36
N ARG A 158 -0.68 6.87 -10.07
CA ARG A 158 -0.59 7.89 -9.04
C ARG A 158 0.50 7.56 -8.05
N ILE A 159 1.38 8.53 -7.79
CA ILE A 159 2.39 8.43 -6.73
C ILE A 159 2.12 9.52 -5.70
N THR A 160 2.14 9.18 -4.42
CA THR A 160 2.03 10.15 -3.33
C THR A 160 3.20 10.00 -2.38
N PHE A 161 3.67 11.15 -1.84
CA PHE A 161 4.67 11.20 -0.78
C PHE A 161 4.04 11.81 0.46
N ASP A 162 4.02 11.05 1.55
CA ASP A 162 3.55 11.48 2.86
C ASP A 162 4.74 11.74 3.76
N GLN A 163 4.84 12.96 4.31
CA GLN A 163 5.90 13.39 5.22
C GLN A 163 5.29 13.99 6.47
N ASN A 164 6.12 14.21 7.49
CA ASN A 164 5.70 14.79 8.75
C ASN A 164 4.48 14.08 9.34
N ILE A 165 4.51 12.73 9.31
CA ILE A 165 3.39 11.92 9.79
C ILE A 165 3.39 12.00 11.31
N LEU A 166 2.31 12.57 11.87
CA LEU A 166 2.10 12.76 13.31
C LEU A 166 0.88 11.96 13.76
N TRP A 167 0.94 11.38 14.95
CA TRP A 167 -0.19 10.68 15.55
C TRP A 167 -0.36 11.01 17.04
N ARG A 168 -1.60 10.92 17.53
CA ARG A 168 -1.94 11.04 18.94
C ARG A 168 -3.22 10.29 19.28
N THR A 169 -3.38 9.97 20.57
CA THR A 169 -4.57 9.31 21.12
C THR A 169 -5.32 10.19 22.14
N THR A 170 -4.92 11.43 22.27
CA THR A 170 -5.57 12.44 23.11
C THR A 170 -5.96 13.63 22.26
N GLN A 171 -6.92 14.45 22.74
CA GLN A 171 -7.50 15.57 21.98
C GLN A 171 -7.87 15.13 20.54
N LEU A 172 -8.72 14.15 20.47
CA LEU A 172 -9.16 13.50 19.22
C LEU A 172 -10.19 14.35 18.50
N ASP A 173 -9.73 15.50 18.00
CA ASP A 173 -10.52 16.56 17.37
C ASP A 173 -9.72 17.10 16.18
N LEU A 174 -10.34 17.19 15.01
CA LEU A 174 -9.72 17.72 13.79
C LEU A 174 -9.68 19.26 13.78
N SER A 175 -10.45 19.94 14.61
CA SER A 175 -10.39 21.38 14.81
C SER A 175 -9.24 21.81 15.72
N ALA A 176 -8.63 20.89 16.46
CA ALA A 176 -7.45 21.14 17.25
C ALA A 176 -6.22 21.44 16.38
N PRO A 177 -5.19 22.14 16.88
CA PRO A 177 -3.94 22.33 16.17
C PRO A 177 -3.31 21.01 15.69
N VAL A 178 -2.57 21.09 14.58
CA VAL A 178 -1.82 19.94 14.06
C VAL A 178 -0.60 19.69 14.92
N TYR A 179 -0.64 18.64 15.73
CA TYR A 179 0.48 18.20 16.56
C TYR A 179 0.34 16.70 16.88
N GLY A 180 1.40 16.09 17.32
CA GLY A 180 1.43 14.69 17.72
C GLY A 180 2.85 14.16 17.85
N ARG A 181 2.96 12.86 18.08
CA ARG A 181 4.24 12.15 18.04
C ARG A 181 4.58 11.82 16.59
N PRO A 182 5.83 12.01 16.16
CA PRO A 182 6.24 11.59 14.82
C PRO A 182 6.17 10.06 14.69
N LEU A 183 5.67 9.60 13.55
CA LEU A 183 5.61 8.18 13.21
C LEU A 183 6.88 7.73 12.47
N LEU A 184 7.46 8.61 11.68
CA LEU A 184 8.68 8.37 10.92
C LEU A 184 9.82 9.21 11.49
N GLU A 185 11.04 8.81 11.20
CA GLU A 185 12.23 9.60 11.51
C GLU A 185 12.22 10.91 10.70
N LYS A 186 12.96 11.88 11.20
CA LYS A 186 13.13 13.15 10.51
C LYS A 186 13.74 12.90 9.13
N ASN A 187 13.18 13.54 8.12
CA ASN A 187 13.60 13.41 6.72
C ASN A 187 13.24 12.08 6.03
N GLN A 188 12.37 11.28 6.60
CA GLN A 188 11.77 10.13 5.90
C GLN A 188 10.44 10.51 5.26
N ALA A 189 10.11 9.84 4.16
CA ALA A 189 8.84 9.95 3.47
C ALA A 189 8.26 8.57 3.18
N LEU A 190 6.94 8.43 3.36
CA LEU A 190 6.21 7.26 2.92
C LEU A 190 5.71 7.52 1.49
N MET A 191 6.25 6.77 0.53
CA MET A 191 5.76 6.79 -0.85
C MET A 191 4.68 5.73 -1.02
N GLU A 192 3.60 6.08 -1.71
CA GLU A 192 2.54 5.16 -2.10
C GLU A 192 2.36 5.25 -3.63
N ILE A 193 2.53 4.12 -4.32
CA ILE A 193 2.29 3.99 -5.76
C ILE A 193 0.96 3.29 -5.97
N LYS A 194 0.09 3.87 -6.79
CA LYS A 194 -1.17 3.28 -7.24
C LYS A 194 -1.15 3.10 -8.73
N VAL A 195 -1.46 1.89 -9.19
CA VAL A 195 -1.53 1.53 -10.60
C VAL A 195 -2.90 0.95 -10.89
N GLY A 196 -3.51 1.35 -12.00
CA GLY A 196 -4.75 0.75 -12.51
C GLY A 196 -4.52 -0.65 -13.08
N GLN A 197 -5.59 -1.37 -13.32
CA GLN A 197 -5.54 -2.74 -13.90
C GLN A 197 -5.21 -2.75 -15.41
N GLY A 198 -4.92 -1.62 -16.02
CA GLY A 198 -4.57 -1.48 -17.43
C GLY A 198 -3.27 -0.69 -17.63
N GLY A 199 -2.51 -0.44 -16.56
CA GLY A 199 -1.18 0.15 -16.72
C GLY A 199 -0.36 -0.69 -17.72
N PRO A 200 0.66 -0.09 -18.41
CA PRO A 200 1.44 -0.80 -19.41
C PRO A 200 2.01 -2.07 -18.78
N GLY A 201 1.23 -3.12 -18.91
CA GLY A 201 1.67 -4.46 -18.55
C GLY A 201 2.81 -4.79 -19.48
N MET A 202 3.84 -5.41 -18.96
CA MET A 202 4.93 -6.01 -19.70
C MET A 202 4.48 -7.02 -20.80
N SER A 203 3.22 -6.98 -21.24
CA SER A 203 2.70 -7.80 -22.34
C SER A 203 3.13 -7.34 -23.73
N ASP A 204 3.72 -6.14 -23.88
CA ASP A 204 4.09 -5.61 -25.18
C ASP A 204 5.59 -5.63 -25.48
N MET A 205 6.40 -6.24 -24.64
CA MET A 205 7.77 -6.61 -25.01
C MET A 205 7.78 -8.04 -25.57
N GLN A 206 7.28 -8.20 -26.79
CA GLN A 206 7.60 -9.38 -27.60
C GLN A 206 9.07 -9.31 -28.00
N PRO A 207 9.86 -10.38 -27.73
CA PRO A 207 11.19 -10.46 -28.32
C PRO A 207 11.05 -10.48 -29.85
N PRO A 208 12.05 -9.95 -30.60
CA PRO A 208 12.00 -9.96 -32.05
C PRO A 208 11.84 -11.37 -32.55
N GLN A 209 10.77 -11.61 -33.31
CA GLN A 209 10.52 -12.90 -33.96
C GLN A 209 11.52 -13.03 -35.10
N ASP A 210 12.40 -14.02 -34.98
CA ASP A 210 13.15 -14.55 -36.11
C ASP A 210 12.16 -15.14 -37.11
N ALA A 211 12.29 -14.69 -38.38
CA ALA A 211 11.53 -15.17 -39.47
C ALA A 211 11.86 -16.62 -39.82
N GLY A 212 10.85 -17.45 -39.92
CA GLY A 212 11.01 -18.73 -40.65
C GLY A 212 10.10 -19.87 -40.20
N THR A 213 9.06 -20.05 -40.86
CA THR A 213 8.55 -21.24 -41.60
C THR A 213 7.07 -21.50 -41.38
N GLU A 214 6.33 -21.36 -42.47
CA GLU A 214 4.93 -21.77 -42.64
C GLU A 214 4.77 -23.27 -42.44
N ASN A 215 3.69 -23.70 -41.76
CA ASN A 215 2.85 -24.77 -42.31
C ASN A 215 1.45 -24.79 -41.63
N GLY A 216 0.46 -24.95 -42.45
CA GLY A 216 -0.95 -24.81 -42.16
C GLY A 216 -1.58 -25.99 -41.43
N GLY A 217 -2.82 -25.77 -41.01
CA GLY A 217 -3.77 -26.81 -40.75
C GLY A 217 -4.75 -26.60 -39.59
N ASN A 218 -5.94 -26.19 -39.94
CA ASN A 218 -7.27 -26.50 -39.36
C ASN A 218 -7.66 -25.97 -37.97
N SER A 219 -8.69 -25.17 -38.07
CA SER A 219 -9.67 -24.75 -37.09
C SER A 219 -10.28 -25.87 -36.24
N GLU A 220 -10.31 -25.62 -34.92
CA GLU A 220 -11.44 -25.97 -34.07
C GLU A 220 -11.62 -24.91 -32.99
N THR A 221 -12.80 -24.28 -33.05
CA THR A 221 -13.27 -23.31 -32.08
C THR A 221 -13.62 -24.01 -30.76
N GLN A 222 -12.76 -23.94 -29.77
CA GLN A 222 -13.18 -24.27 -28.43
C GLN A 222 -13.14 -23.00 -27.59
N ASN A 223 -14.32 -22.56 -27.18
CA ASN A 223 -14.58 -21.58 -26.18
C ASN A 223 -14.06 -22.10 -24.82
N SER A 224 -12.80 -21.83 -24.49
CA SER A 224 -12.30 -22.01 -23.14
C SER A 224 -12.27 -20.63 -22.48
N SER A 225 -13.15 -20.44 -21.49
CA SER A 225 -13.05 -19.34 -20.54
C SER A 225 -11.74 -19.49 -19.76
N THR A 226 -10.67 -18.91 -20.26
CA THR A 226 -9.42 -18.75 -19.50
C THR A 226 -9.68 -17.75 -18.38
N THR A 227 -9.88 -18.25 -17.17
CA THR A 227 -9.66 -17.47 -15.97
C THR A 227 -8.16 -17.11 -15.95
N GLU A 228 -7.83 -15.89 -16.41
CA GLU A 228 -6.47 -15.37 -16.26
C GLU A 228 -6.12 -15.39 -14.78
N ASP A 229 -5.13 -16.18 -14.40
CA ASP A 229 -4.56 -16.19 -13.05
C ASP A 229 -3.88 -14.84 -12.81
N ILE A 230 -4.58 -13.96 -12.10
CA ILE A 230 -4.08 -12.63 -11.75
C ILE A 230 -2.95 -12.82 -10.76
N SER A 231 -1.70 -12.60 -11.22
CA SER A 231 -0.52 -12.60 -10.37
C SER A 231 -0.68 -11.61 -9.22
N THR A 232 -0.57 -12.09 -7.98
CA THR A 232 -0.72 -11.33 -6.74
C THR A 232 0.61 -11.17 -6.01
N LYS A 233 1.69 -11.23 -6.77
CA LYS A 233 3.08 -11.09 -6.31
C LYS A 233 3.37 -9.65 -5.89
N GLY A 234 4.23 -9.47 -4.89
CA GLY A 234 4.58 -8.16 -4.37
C GLY A 234 5.39 -7.32 -5.38
N ILE A 235 6.52 -7.84 -5.80
CA ILE A 235 7.34 -7.33 -6.90
C ILE A 235 7.52 -8.48 -7.89
N LYS A 236 7.17 -8.24 -9.16
CA LYS A 236 7.34 -9.21 -10.24
C LYS A 236 8.13 -8.58 -11.38
N THR A 237 9.16 -9.29 -11.87
CA THR A 237 9.91 -8.90 -13.07
C THR A 237 9.93 -10.05 -14.08
N GLY A 238 9.92 -9.71 -15.36
CA GLY A 238 10.05 -10.67 -16.47
C GLY A 238 11.50 -11.06 -16.78
N GLY A 239 12.49 -10.41 -16.17
CA GLY A 239 13.91 -10.65 -16.31
C GLY A 239 14.59 -10.54 -14.95
N ASP A 240 15.89 -10.27 -14.91
CA ASP A 240 16.66 -10.17 -13.67
C ASP A 240 16.14 -9.07 -12.74
N LEU A 241 16.16 -9.33 -11.42
CA LEU A 241 15.83 -8.40 -10.36
C LEU A 241 17.06 -8.08 -9.53
N LEU A 242 17.51 -6.82 -9.55
CA LEU A 242 18.60 -6.34 -8.74
C LEU A 242 18.11 -5.33 -7.70
N LEU A 243 18.23 -5.66 -6.41
CA LEU A 243 17.95 -4.78 -5.27
C LEU A 243 19.27 -4.46 -4.57
N LYS A 244 19.73 -3.21 -4.69
CA LYS A 244 21.05 -2.81 -4.17
C LYS A 244 21.01 -2.51 -2.69
N ASP A 245 19.96 -1.81 -2.22
CA ASP A 245 19.78 -1.39 -0.83
C ASP A 245 18.34 -0.90 -0.63
N GLY A 246 17.92 -0.71 0.62
CA GLY A 246 16.63 -0.13 0.98
C GLY A 246 15.92 -0.88 2.11
N THR A 247 14.82 -0.30 2.57
CA THR A 247 13.93 -0.95 3.53
C THR A 247 12.61 -1.31 2.84
N PHE A 248 12.37 -2.60 2.73
CA PHE A 248 11.21 -3.16 2.04
C PHE A 248 10.27 -3.83 3.04
N MET A 249 9.01 -3.42 3.02
CA MET A 249 7.93 -4.09 3.74
C MET A 249 6.86 -4.51 2.73
N ILE A 250 6.83 -5.80 2.40
CA ILE A 250 5.98 -6.35 1.34
C ILE A 250 4.97 -7.30 1.97
N ASP A 251 3.69 -7.06 1.71
CA ASP A 251 2.57 -7.94 2.08
C ASP A 251 1.86 -8.37 0.79
N SER A 252 2.10 -9.59 0.36
CA SER A 252 1.60 -10.18 -0.88
C SER A 252 0.79 -11.44 -0.61
N CYS A 253 -0.14 -11.74 -1.50
CA CYS A 253 -0.95 -12.95 -1.39
C CYS A 253 -0.34 -14.17 -2.09
N ASP A 254 0.72 -13.95 -2.82
CA ASP A 254 1.55 -14.89 -3.56
C ASP A 254 3.01 -14.57 -3.18
N ASP A 255 4.01 -14.75 -4.02
CA ASP A 255 5.39 -14.40 -3.71
C ASP A 255 5.57 -12.91 -3.39
N SER A 256 6.40 -12.59 -2.43
CA SER A 256 6.73 -11.19 -2.14
C SER A 256 7.67 -10.59 -3.18
N LEU A 257 8.72 -11.31 -3.57
CA LEU A 257 9.61 -10.99 -4.68
C LEU A 257 9.59 -12.13 -5.68
N HIS A 258 9.35 -11.84 -6.96
CA HIS A 258 9.36 -12.84 -8.03
C HIS A 258 10.07 -12.31 -9.26
N THR A 259 10.97 -13.12 -9.82
CA THR A 259 11.63 -12.82 -11.08
C THR A 259 11.70 -14.05 -11.96
N ASN A 260 11.48 -13.88 -13.27
CA ASN A 260 11.69 -14.93 -14.25
C ASN A 260 13.17 -15.06 -14.65
N GLY A 261 14.05 -14.19 -14.17
CA GLY A 261 15.49 -14.24 -14.33
C GLY A 261 16.21 -14.52 -13.01
N ASN A 262 17.36 -13.87 -12.81
CA ASN A 262 18.14 -13.97 -11.59
C ASN A 262 17.71 -12.95 -10.56
N LEU A 263 17.71 -13.32 -9.27
CA LEU A 263 17.50 -12.41 -8.16
C LEU A 263 18.83 -12.08 -7.50
N SER A 264 19.14 -10.78 -7.44
CA SER A 264 20.34 -10.29 -6.73
C SER A 264 19.93 -9.22 -5.71
N ILE A 265 20.17 -9.49 -4.43
CA ILE A 265 19.99 -8.56 -3.33
C ILE A 265 21.34 -8.24 -2.73
N CYS A 266 21.81 -6.99 -2.89
CA CYS A 266 23.15 -6.57 -2.48
C CYS A 266 23.20 -5.93 -1.09
N GLY A 267 22.07 -5.62 -0.48
CA GLY A 267 21.97 -4.98 0.84
C GLY A 267 20.54 -4.72 1.24
N GLY A 268 20.34 -4.00 2.35
CA GLY A 268 19.04 -3.52 2.82
C GLY A 268 18.32 -4.43 3.82
N THR A 269 17.16 -3.96 4.24
CA THR A 269 16.29 -4.63 5.22
C THR A 269 14.97 -5.01 4.58
N TYR A 270 14.59 -6.27 4.72
CA TYR A 270 13.39 -6.84 4.09
C TYR A 270 12.48 -7.46 5.14
N THR A 271 11.22 -7.06 5.15
CA THR A 271 10.15 -7.69 5.91
C THR A 271 9.07 -8.13 4.93
N LEU A 272 9.01 -9.43 4.70
CA LEU A 272 8.15 -10.05 3.71
C LEU A 272 7.03 -10.82 4.41
N SER A 273 5.79 -10.51 4.08
CA SER A 273 4.60 -11.26 4.47
C SER A 273 3.98 -11.81 3.19
N THR A 274 3.99 -13.10 3.02
CA THR A 274 3.70 -13.75 1.74
C THR A 274 2.68 -14.86 1.90
N GLY A 275 1.86 -15.03 0.88
CA GLY A 275 0.93 -16.17 0.80
C GLY A 275 1.55 -17.42 0.19
N ASP A 276 2.68 -17.28 -0.51
CA ASP A 276 3.46 -18.38 -1.07
C ASP A 276 4.94 -18.19 -0.72
N ASP A 277 5.83 -17.88 -1.63
CA ASP A 277 7.24 -17.73 -1.33
C ASP A 277 7.63 -16.27 -1.01
N GLY A 278 8.55 -16.09 -0.03
CA GLY A 278 9.11 -14.77 0.27
C GLY A 278 9.88 -14.21 -0.92
N MET A 279 10.62 -15.08 -1.59
CA MET A 279 11.42 -14.79 -2.77
C MET A 279 11.36 -15.99 -3.70
N HIS A 280 11.19 -15.72 -4.99
CA HIS A 280 11.20 -16.73 -6.05
C HIS A 280 11.96 -16.20 -7.27
N ALA A 281 12.91 -16.97 -7.77
CA ALA A 281 13.58 -16.71 -9.03
C ALA A 281 13.58 -17.99 -9.88
N ASP A 282 13.29 -17.84 -11.18
CA ASP A 282 13.41 -18.95 -12.13
C ASP A 282 14.88 -19.24 -12.45
N GLY A 283 15.76 -18.25 -12.23
CA GLY A 283 17.21 -18.35 -12.35
C GLY A 283 17.94 -18.55 -11.02
N ALA A 284 19.11 -17.94 -10.87
CA ALA A 284 19.92 -18.02 -9.66
C ALA A 284 19.54 -16.95 -8.64
N ASP A 285 19.58 -17.30 -7.35
CA ASP A 285 19.40 -16.41 -6.23
C ASP A 285 20.73 -16.03 -5.59
N GLN A 286 20.99 -14.73 -5.41
CA GLN A 286 22.11 -14.21 -4.64
C GLN A 286 21.59 -13.14 -3.65
N VAL A 287 21.58 -13.47 -2.36
CA VAL A 287 21.00 -12.61 -1.33
C VAL A 287 22.04 -12.25 -0.28
N TYR A 288 22.40 -10.96 -0.20
CA TYR A 288 23.31 -10.35 0.78
C TYR A 288 22.57 -9.26 1.58
N ALA A 289 21.35 -9.55 2.04
CA ALA A 289 20.56 -8.60 2.85
C ALA A 289 21.17 -8.42 4.24
N GLU A 290 21.20 -7.20 4.77
CA GLU A 290 21.60 -6.91 6.15
C GLU A 290 20.62 -7.54 7.15
N ARG A 291 19.35 -7.51 6.83
CA ARG A 291 18.29 -8.14 7.61
C ARG A 291 17.18 -8.64 6.69
N LEU A 292 16.90 -9.93 6.78
CA LEU A 292 15.79 -10.55 6.05
C LEU A 292 14.85 -11.25 7.03
N ARG A 293 13.56 -10.88 6.99
CA ARG A 293 12.47 -11.58 7.68
C ARG A 293 11.41 -11.94 6.66
N SER A 294 11.14 -13.21 6.48
CA SER A 294 10.03 -13.70 5.65
C SER A 294 9.09 -14.53 6.51
N LYS A 295 7.78 -14.26 6.38
CA LYS A 295 6.72 -15.00 7.05
C LYS A 295 5.68 -15.43 6.03
N ARG A 296 5.49 -16.73 5.89
CA ARG A 296 4.41 -17.31 5.08
C ARG A 296 3.10 -17.24 5.85
N VAL A 297 2.10 -16.59 5.25
CA VAL A 297 0.76 -16.45 5.83
C VAL A 297 -0.14 -17.58 5.33
N THR A 298 0.17 -18.81 5.72
CA THR A 298 -0.70 -19.98 5.55
C THR A 298 -1.27 -20.42 6.90
N LYS A 299 -2.33 -21.25 6.89
CA LYS A 299 -3.02 -21.72 8.09
C LYS A 299 -2.14 -22.46 9.10
N GLU A 300 -0.88 -22.76 8.75
CA GLU A 300 0.14 -23.31 9.63
C GLU A 300 1.42 -22.48 9.47
N SER A 301 1.71 -21.65 10.47
CA SER A 301 2.91 -20.81 10.47
C SER A 301 4.16 -21.63 10.76
N LYS A 302 5.09 -21.72 9.81
CA LYS A 302 6.47 -22.08 10.09
C LYS A 302 7.35 -20.87 9.77
N ASP A 303 7.87 -20.23 10.80
CA ASP A 303 8.84 -19.16 10.68
C ASP A 303 10.16 -19.75 10.16
N ARG A 304 10.58 -19.38 8.96
CA ARG A 304 11.95 -19.64 8.47
C ARG A 304 12.79 -18.40 8.73
N ILE A 305 13.72 -18.51 9.69
CA ILE A 305 14.74 -17.50 9.92
C ILE A 305 15.96 -17.93 9.08
N TRP A 306 16.26 -17.17 8.03
CA TRP A 306 17.52 -17.31 7.32
C TRP A 306 18.62 -16.62 8.12
N LYS A 307 19.62 -17.40 8.55
CA LYS A 307 20.86 -16.85 9.10
C LYS A 307 21.76 -16.48 7.94
N SER A 308 22.28 -15.24 7.94
CA SER A 308 23.32 -14.79 7.02
C SER A 308 24.48 -15.80 7.00
N PRO A 309 25.01 -16.20 5.84
CA PRO A 309 26.22 -17.00 5.80
C PRO A 309 27.42 -16.08 6.09
N MET A 310 28.10 -16.37 7.19
CA MET A 310 29.49 -16.15 7.54
C MET A 310 30.14 -14.78 7.24
N GLU A 311 30.55 -14.13 8.34
CA GLU A 311 31.72 -13.26 8.33
C GLU A 311 32.92 -13.98 7.74
N PRO A 312 33.77 -13.34 6.89
CA PRO A 312 35.01 -13.91 6.47
C PRO A 312 35.93 -14.02 7.70
N SER A 313 36.35 -15.22 8.04
CA SER A 313 37.38 -15.49 9.04
C SER A 313 38.67 -14.78 8.61
N ILE A 314 39.03 -13.70 9.30
CA ILE A 314 40.35 -13.08 9.20
C ILE A 314 41.30 -14.07 9.91
N SER A 315 42.06 -14.84 9.14
CA SER A 315 43.19 -15.59 9.65
C SER A 315 44.26 -14.62 10.11
N GLN A 316 44.49 -14.55 11.41
CA GLN A 316 45.68 -13.90 11.97
C GLN A 316 46.96 -14.59 11.46
N PRO A 317 47.99 -13.84 11.01
CA PRO A 317 49.27 -14.42 10.71
C PRO A 317 49.92 -14.90 12.02
N ALA A 318 50.46 -16.13 11.99
CA ALA A 318 51.22 -16.69 13.06
C ALA A 318 52.45 -15.83 13.33
N MET A 319 52.63 -15.39 14.58
CA MET A 319 53.94 -14.92 15.06
C MET A 319 54.87 -16.12 15.15
N THR A 320 55.92 -16.06 14.39
CA THR A 320 57.10 -16.92 14.59
C THR A 320 58.09 -16.11 15.42
N ASP A 321 58.60 -16.76 16.49
CA ASP A 321 59.71 -16.35 17.32
C ASP A 321 61.00 -16.09 16.53
#